data_d1c0baab6380c8b5e0c49bfc83a22073
#
_entry.id   d1c0baab6380c8b5e0c49bfc83a22073
#
_cell.length_a   1.000
_cell.length_b   1.000
_cell.length_c   1.000
_cell.angle_alpha   90.00
_cell.angle_beta   90.00
_cell.angle_gamma   90.00
#
_symmetry.space_group_name_H-M   'P 1'
#
loop_
_entity.id
_entity.type
_entity.pdbx_description
1 polymer ?
#
loop_
_entity_poly.entity_id
_entity_poly.type
_entity_poly.pdbx_seq_one_letter_code
_entity_poly.pdbx_strand_id
1 'polypeptide(L)'
;MLHPVVAFGKMISFSEHLLNKGQNRKLKGALAAIVLVLAIYFVASYLFRWVASSSPGGFLTLQILAIFFCLAGTTLVREVRMVFEAVDRSLEEGRKQVARIVGRDTSELSAQEVRTAALETLAENLSDGVIAPLFWYILLGVPGMLAYKMVNTLDSMIGYRNERYRDFGCFAARLDDVANYIPARLTAFLMILAFPRGGFWNLLKFVGMYGNQHASPNSGYPEAALAGILNCRFGGPHNYFGEEVWKPYIGSNGRLLTTEDMKIAVSVNRRAEGIMIIILIITITLVSFFI
;
A
#
# COMPACT_ATOMS: atom_id res chain seq x y z
N MET A 1 11.99 13.00 14.42
CA MET A 1 12.58 12.02 13.50
C MET A 1 12.44 12.53 12.06
N LEU A 2 13.55 12.54 11.32
CA LEU A 2 13.58 12.91 9.89
C LEU A 2 13.16 11.71 9.03
N HIS A 3 11.87 11.35 9.06
CA HIS A 3 11.33 10.31 8.18
C HIS A 3 10.87 10.96 6.87
N PRO A 4 11.28 10.48 5.67
CA PRO A 4 10.91 11.09 4.38
C PRO A 4 9.40 11.29 4.22
N VAL A 5 8.60 10.31 4.60
CA VAL A 5 7.12 10.39 4.52
C VAL A 5 6.55 11.52 5.37
N VAL A 6 7.17 11.83 6.52
CA VAL A 6 6.75 12.98 7.35
C VAL A 6 7.05 14.31 6.64
N ALA A 7 8.20 14.39 5.96
CA ALA A 7 8.53 15.56 5.14
C ALA A 7 7.54 15.70 3.98
N PHE A 8 7.23 14.61 3.28
CA PHE A 8 6.21 14.57 2.22
C PHE A 8 4.86 15.05 2.74
N GLY A 9 4.41 14.53 3.89
CA GLY A 9 3.16 14.95 4.51
C GLY A 9 3.10 16.45 4.81
N LYS A 10 4.22 17.04 5.29
CA LYS A 10 4.29 18.50 5.51
C LYS A 10 4.22 19.30 4.21
N MET A 11 4.88 18.85 3.16
CA MET A 11 4.82 19.48 1.83
C MET A 11 3.40 19.43 1.25
N ILE A 12 2.73 18.29 1.38
CA ILE A 12 1.34 18.09 0.94
C ILE A 12 0.40 19.01 1.74
N SER A 13 0.50 19.01 3.07
CA SER A 13 -0.31 19.88 3.93
C SER A 13 -0.10 21.36 3.63
N PHE A 14 1.14 21.79 3.41
CA PHE A 14 1.45 23.16 3.03
C PHE A 14 0.80 23.53 1.69
N SER A 15 0.96 22.71 0.67
CA SER A 15 0.36 22.95 -0.65
C SER A 15 -1.19 22.93 -0.61
N GLU A 16 -1.77 22.03 0.19
CA GLU A 16 -3.20 21.95 0.39
C GLU A 16 -3.75 23.22 1.06
N HIS A 17 -3.14 23.66 2.17
CA HIS A 17 -3.55 24.89 2.86
C HIS A 17 -3.47 26.14 1.96
N LEU A 18 -2.48 26.19 1.09
CA LEU A 18 -2.26 27.34 0.19
C LEU A 18 -3.24 27.32 -0.99
N LEU A 19 -3.44 26.16 -1.63
CA LEU A 19 -4.06 26.05 -2.96
C LEU A 19 -5.51 25.53 -2.92
N ASN A 20 -5.92 24.78 -1.89
CA ASN A 20 -7.27 24.20 -1.81
C ASN A 20 -8.33 25.23 -1.38
N LYS A 21 -8.37 26.37 -2.09
CA LYS A 21 -9.28 27.51 -1.83
C LYS A 21 -9.80 28.10 -3.13
N GLY A 22 -11.00 28.65 -3.06
CA GLY A 22 -11.64 29.37 -4.17
C GLY A 22 -11.94 28.50 -5.38
N GLN A 23 -11.83 29.07 -6.56
CA GLN A 23 -12.13 28.38 -7.83
C GLN A 23 -10.98 27.50 -8.33
N ASN A 24 -11.29 26.59 -9.27
CA ASN A 24 -10.32 25.72 -9.97
C ASN A 24 -9.54 24.78 -9.06
N ARG A 25 -10.13 24.29 -7.96
CA ARG A 25 -9.48 23.39 -7.00
C ARG A 25 -8.93 22.13 -7.67
N LYS A 26 -9.62 21.57 -8.68
CA LYS A 26 -9.13 20.41 -9.45
C LYS A 26 -7.79 20.68 -10.17
N LEU A 27 -7.70 21.81 -10.86
CA LEU A 27 -6.47 22.20 -11.56
C LEU A 27 -5.32 22.49 -10.60
N LYS A 28 -5.61 23.22 -9.52
CA LYS A 28 -4.62 23.52 -8.48
C LYS A 28 -4.10 22.26 -7.82
N GLY A 29 -4.96 21.29 -7.51
CA GLY A 29 -4.58 20.00 -6.94
C GLY A 29 -3.76 19.17 -7.91
N ALA A 30 -4.12 19.14 -9.19
CA ALA A 30 -3.34 18.45 -10.22
C ALA A 30 -1.94 19.05 -10.36
N LEU A 31 -1.83 20.38 -10.46
CA LEU A 31 -0.54 21.06 -10.54
C LEU A 31 0.31 20.82 -9.29
N ALA A 32 -0.29 20.90 -8.10
CA ALA A 32 0.41 20.63 -6.84
C ALA A 32 0.96 19.19 -6.83
N ALA A 33 0.15 18.19 -7.18
CA ALA A 33 0.58 16.79 -7.21
C ALA A 33 1.73 16.58 -8.22
N ILE A 34 1.61 17.09 -9.45
CA ILE A 34 2.64 16.98 -10.47
C ILE A 34 3.94 17.64 -10.01
N VAL A 35 3.87 18.86 -9.49
CA VAL A 35 5.06 19.61 -9.02
C VAL A 35 5.73 18.87 -7.87
N LEU A 36 4.98 18.37 -6.88
CA LEU A 36 5.55 17.65 -5.74
C LEU A 36 6.22 16.35 -6.17
N VAL A 37 5.59 15.56 -7.02
CA VAL A 37 6.15 14.29 -7.50
C VAL A 37 7.41 14.52 -8.33
N LEU A 38 7.37 15.46 -9.29
CA LEU A 38 8.52 15.80 -10.12
C LEU A 38 9.65 16.41 -9.30
N ALA A 39 9.35 17.29 -8.34
CA ALA A 39 10.34 17.87 -7.45
C ALA A 39 11.09 16.79 -6.65
N ILE A 40 10.36 15.82 -6.06
CA ILE A 40 10.99 14.71 -5.34
C ILE A 40 11.85 13.87 -6.28
N TYR A 41 11.36 13.54 -7.47
CA TYR A 41 12.12 12.76 -8.44
C TYR A 41 13.42 13.46 -8.86
N PHE A 42 13.35 14.71 -9.25
CA PHE A 42 14.53 15.44 -9.75
C PHE A 42 15.52 15.81 -8.64
N VAL A 43 15.02 16.22 -7.46
CA VAL A 43 15.88 16.50 -6.29
C VAL A 43 16.61 15.24 -5.85
N ALA A 44 15.90 14.11 -5.75
CA ALA A 44 16.52 12.83 -5.44
C ALA A 44 17.51 12.41 -6.53
N SER A 45 17.15 12.52 -7.81
CA SER A 45 18.06 12.20 -8.92
C SER A 45 19.35 13.01 -8.88
N TYR A 46 19.23 14.31 -8.63
CA TYR A 46 20.40 15.19 -8.50
C TYR A 46 21.26 14.81 -7.29
N LEU A 47 20.65 14.63 -6.11
CA LEU A 47 21.34 14.26 -4.88
C LEU A 47 22.10 12.94 -5.02
N PHE A 48 21.43 11.91 -5.56
CA PHE A 48 22.03 10.59 -5.72
C PHE A 48 23.18 10.61 -6.73
N ARG A 49 23.08 11.35 -7.85
CA ARG A 49 24.17 11.53 -8.81
C ARG A 49 25.36 12.28 -8.17
N TRP A 50 25.07 13.35 -7.44
CA TRP A 50 26.12 14.12 -6.76
C TRP A 50 26.87 13.29 -5.71
N VAL A 51 26.15 12.51 -4.88
CA VAL A 51 26.79 11.63 -3.89
C VAL A 51 27.56 10.52 -4.57
N ALA A 52 27.05 9.93 -5.65
CA ALA A 52 27.74 8.88 -6.41
C ALA A 52 29.08 9.36 -6.98
N SER A 53 29.14 10.61 -7.48
CA SER A 53 30.40 11.20 -7.99
C SER A 53 31.40 11.57 -6.90
N SER A 54 30.92 11.79 -5.67
CA SER A 54 31.76 12.25 -4.55
C SER A 54 32.24 11.11 -3.63
N SER A 55 31.42 10.11 -3.39
CA SER A 55 31.68 9.03 -2.43
C SER A 55 30.86 7.77 -2.75
N PRO A 56 31.49 6.70 -3.27
CA PRO A 56 30.80 5.44 -3.49
C PRO A 56 30.20 4.83 -2.23
N GLY A 57 30.89 4.91 -1.09
CA GLY A 57 30.36 4.43 0.20
C GLY A 57 29.20 5.28 0.70
N GLY A 58 29.24 6.58 0.52
CA GLY A 58 28.14 7.50 0.82
C GLY A 58 26.90 7.23 -0.05
N PHE A 59 27.10 6.94 -1.33
CA PHE A 59 26.03 6.55 -2.23
C PHE A 59 25.32 5.27 -1.76
N LEU A 60 26.05 4.21 -1.43
CA LEU A 60 25.48 2.97 -0.94
C LEU A 60 24.72 3.17 0.38
N THR A 61 25.28 3.93 1.31
CA THR A 61 24.62 4.25 2.58
C THR A 61 23.31 4.99 2.38
N LEU A 62 23.30 6.01 1.52
CA LEU A 62 22.10 6.79 1.22
C LEU A 62 21.03 5.93 0.53
N GLN A 63 21.43 5.02 -0.35
CA GLN A 63 20.56 4.05 -1.01
C GLN A 63 19.88 3.13 0.00
N ILE A 64 20.66 2.53 0.90
CA ILE A 64 20.14 1.63 1.96
C ILE A 64 19.14 2.37 2.84
N LEU A 65 19.46 3.59 3.27
CA LEU A 65 18.57 4.40 4.09
C LEU A 65 17.27 4.75 3.36
N ALA A 66 17.35 5.14 2.09
CA ALA A 66 16.16 5.45 1.29
C ALA A 66 15.25 4.23 1.14
N ILE A 67 15.80 3.06 0.81
CA ILE A 67 15.05 1.80 0.71
C ILE A 67 14.43 1.45 2.07
N PHE A 68 15.19 1.51 3.15
CA PHE A 68 14.70 1.22 4.50
C PHE A 68 13.48 2.07 4.89
N PHE A 69 13.52 3.38 4.61
CA PHE A 69 12.41 4.28 4.93
C PHE A 69 11.21 4.19 3.97
N CYS A 70 11.40 3.66 2.78
CA CYS A 70 10.31 3.48 1.81
C CYS A 70 9.52 2.19 2.02
N LEU A 71 10.11 1.17 2.68
CA LEU A 71 9.47 -0.12 2.88
C LEU A 71 8.77 -0.21 4.24
N ALA A 72 7.52 -0.67 4.24
CA ALA A 72 6.68 -0.75 5.43
C ALA A 72 6.37 -2.20 5.90
N GLY A 73 6.89 -3.23 5.23
CA GLY A 73 6.50 -4.64 5.43
C GLY A 73 6.62 -5.13 6.88
N THR A 74 7.74 -4.83 7.56
CA THR A 74 7.95 -5.29 8.94
C THR A 74 7.01 -4.60 9.93
N THR A 75 6.82 -3.28 9.79
CA THR A 75 5.92 -2.52 10.65
C THR A 75 4.48 -3.01 10.48
N LEU A 76 4.03 -3.22 9.26
CA LEU A 76 2.68 -3.68 8.97
C LEU A 76 2.40 -5.07 9.57
N VAL A 77 3.29 -6.04 9.34
CA VAL A 77 3.14 -7.38 9.93
C VAL A 77 3.06 -7.33 11.45
N ARG A 78 3.87 -6.48 12.08
CA ARG A 78 3.84 -6.28 13.53
C ARG A 78 2.49 -5.70 13.98
N GLU A 79 1.99 -4.66 13.34
CA GLU A 79 0.71 -4.03 13.69
C GLU A 79 -0.45 -5.04 13.53
N VAL A 80 -0.49 -5.82 12.46
CA VAL A 80 -1.54 -6.83 12.24
C VAL A 80 -1.50 -7.92 13.32
N ARG A 81 -0.31 -8.40 13.72
CA ARG A 81 -0.20 -9.34 14.84
C ARG A 81 -0.75 -8.73 16.13
N MET A 82 -0.40 -7.49 16.43
CA MET A 82 -0.90 -6.78 17.61
C MET A 82 -2.42 -6.61 17.59
N VAL A 83 -3.05 -6.44 16.40
CA VAL A 83 -4.51 -6.41 16.29
C VAL A 83 -5.12 -7.75 16.72
N PHE A 84 -4.62 -8.87 16.23
CA PHE A 84 -5.16 -10.19 16.59
C PHE A 84 -4.95 -10.49 18.07
N GLU A 85 -3.77 -10.22 18.61
CA GLU A 85 -3.48 -10.35 20.03
C GLU A 85 -4.38 -9.46 20.90
N ALA A 86 -4.67 -8.24 20.45
CA ALA A 86 -5.55 -7.33 21.16
C ALA A 86 -7.00 -7.81 21.14
N VAL A 87 -7.52 -8.29 19.99
CA VAL A 87 -8.87 -8.88 19.88
C VAL A 87 -9.03 -10.11 20.77
N ASP A 88 -7.98 -10.93 20.89
CA ASP A 88 -8.00 -12.13 21.73
C ASP A 88 -8.03 -11.77 23.23
N ARG A 89 -7.57 -10.57 23.62
CA ARG A 89 -7.70 -10.06 25.01
C ARG A 89 -9.05 -9.38 25.26
N SER A 90 -9.43 -8.43 24.42
CA SER A 90 -10.74 -7.77 24.46
C SER A 90 -11.08 -7.10 23.11
N LEU A 91 -12.39 -7.01 22.83
CA LEU A 91 -12.87 -6.34 21.61
C LEU A 91 -12.50 -4.85 21.59
N GLU A 92 -12.54 -4.19 22.76
CA GLU A 92 -12.21 -2.77 22.87
C GLU A 92 -10.73 -2.50 22.53
N GLU A 93 -9.82 -3.33 23.05
CA GLU A 93 -8.39 -3.23 22.69
C GLU A 93 -8.17 -3.50 21.19
N GLY A 94 -8.87 -4.50 20.64
CA GLY A 94 -8.84 -4.81 19.20
C GLY A 94 -9.26 -3.63 18.33
N ARG A 95 -10.37 -2.97 18.68
CA ARG A 95 -10.88 -1.76 18.01
C ARG A 95 -9.86 -0.61 18.06
N LYS A 96 -9.27 -0.36 19.23
CA LYS A 96 -8.22 0.67 19.39
C LYS A 96 -6.97 0.34 18.56
N GLN A 97 -6.57 -0.92 18.52
CA GLN A 97 -5.37 -1.32 17.80
C GLN A 97 -5.57 -1.27 16.28
N VAL A 98 -6.72 -1.75 15.76
CA VAL A 98 -6.99 -1.70 14.33
C VAL A 98 -7.16 -0.27 13.80
N ALA A 99 -7.69 0.65 14.59
CA ALA A 99 -7.82 2.08 14.27
C ALA A 99 -6.48 2.74 13.89
N ARG A 100 -5.34 2.15 14.27
CA ARG A 100 -4.01 2.66 13.92
C ARG A 100 -3.62 2.37 12.47
N ILE A 101 -4.27 1.41 11.83
CA ILE A 101 -3.88 0.90 10.50
C ILE A 101 -5.00 0.99 9.46
N VAL A 102 -6.22 1.37 9.86
CA VAL A 102 -7.35 1.56 8.93
C VAL A 102 -7.84 2.99 8.95
N GLY A 103 -8.37 3.47 7.83
CA GLY A 103 -8.93 4.82 7.68
C GLY A 103 -10.44 4.92 7.93
N ARG A 104 -11.07 3.88 8.51
CA ARG A 104 -12.51 3.82 8.80
C ARG A 104 -12.82 3.88 10.28
N ASP A 105 -14.08 4.17 10.64
CA ASP A 105 -14.54 4.08 12.01
C ASP A 105 -14.47 2.63 12.51
N THR A 106 -13.93 2.45 13.71
CA THR A 106 -13.72 1.14 14.31
C THR A 106 -14.54 0.93 15.57
N SER A 107 -15.30 1.94 16.01
CA SER A 107 -16.01 1.95 17.31
C SER A 107 -17.06 0.84 17.43
N GLU A 108 -17.73 0.49 16.32
CA GLU A 108 -18.82 -0.48 16.29
C GLU A 108 -18.42 -1.82 15.65
N LEU A 109 -17.14 -2.01 15.23
CA LEU A 109 -16.71 -3.25 14.60
C LEU A 109 -16.80 -4.44 15.58
N SER A 110 -17.38 -5.54 15.10
CA SER A 110 -17.30 -6.83 15.78
C SER A 110 -15.86 -7.40 15.76
N ALA A 111 -15.57 -8.39 16.56
CA ALA A 111 -14.26 -9.04 16.58
C ALA A 111 -13.86 -9.61 15.20
N GLN A 112 -14.83 -10.10 14.41
CA GLN A 112 -14.57 -10.60 13.06
C GLN A 112 -14.29 -9.48 12.06
N GLU A 113 -15.00 -8.38 12.15
CA GLU A 113 -14.75 -7.22 11.28
C GLU A 113 -13.40 -6.58 11.60
N VAL A 114 -12.96 -6.55 12.87
CA VAL A 114 -11.60 -6.11 13.26
C VAL A 114 -10.54 -7.02 12.63
N ARG A 115 -10.71 -8.35 12.69
CA ARG A 115 -9.78 -9.31 12.07
C ARG A 115 -9.77 -9.20 10.55
N THR A 116 -10.96 -9.05 9.93
CA THR A 116 -11.10 -8.83 8.48
C THR A 116 -10.36 -7.57 8.06
N ALA A 117 -10.63 -6.44 8.72
CA ALA A 117 -9.97 -5.17 8.45
C ALA A 117 -8.43 -5.25 8.51
N ALA A 118 -7.91 -5.98 9.50
CA ALA A 118 -6.48 -6.15 9.64
C ALA A 118 -5.87 -6.97 8.47
N LEU A 119 -6.56 -8.02 8.01
CA LEU A 119 -6.08 -8.85 6.89
C LEU A 119 -6.25 -8.16 5.52
N GLU A 120 -7.33 -7.42 5.30
CA GLU A 120 -7.51 -6.55 4.13
C GLU A 120 -6.35 -5.55 4.05
N THR A 121 -6.08 -4.84 5.14
CA THR A 121 -4.97 -3.87 5.24
C THR A 121 -3.60 -4.53 5.02
N LEU A 122 -3.39 -5.76 5.52
CA LEU A 122 -2.15 -6.51 5.28
C LEU A 122 -1.96 -6.81 3.79
N ALA A 123 -3.02 -7.23 3.10
CA ALA A 123 -2.97 -7.55 1.67
C ALA A 123 -2.73 -6.30 0.81
N GLU A 124 -3.50 -5.23 1.04
CA GLU A 124 -3.39 -3.96 0.33
C GLU A 124 -2.01 -3.33 0.51
N ASN A 125 -1.53 -3.24 1.75
CA ASN A 125 -0.24 -2.60 2.03
C ASN A 125 0.98 -3.47 1.69
N LEU A 126 0.84 -4.77 1.41
CA LEU A 126 1.90 -5.52 0.74
C LEU A 126 2.16 -4.93 -0.65
N SER A 127 1.10 -4.56 -1.38
CA SER A 127 1.24 -3.84 -2.64
C SER A 127 1.88 -2.47 -2.43
N ASP A 128 1.23 -1.60 -1.68
CA ASP A 128 1.55 -0.17 -1.61
C ASP A 128 2.78 0.15 -0.76
N GLY A 129 3.07 -0.71 0.21
CA GLY A 129 4.17 -0.53 1.16
C GLY A 129 5.43 -1.33 0.84
N VAL A 130 5.37 -2.29 -0.10
CA VAL A 130 6.51 -3.16 -0.40
C VAL A 130 6.69 -3.39 -1.90
N ILE A 131 5.72 -4.01 -2.57
CA ILE A 131 5.90 -4.44 -3.96
C ILE A 131 5.97 -3.25 -4.91
N ALA A 132 5.08 -2.26 -4.77
CA ALA A 132 5.07 -1.09 -5.62
C ALA A 132 6.33 -0.20 -5.44
N PRO A 133 6.79 0.11 -4.22
CA PRO A 133 8.09 0.76 -4.03
C PRO A 133 9.25 0.03 -4.73
N LEU A 134 9.34 -1.31 -4.58
CA LEU A 134 10.39 -2.11 -5.21
C LEU A 134 10.23 -2.17 -6.74
N PHE A 135 9.01 -2.23 -7.26
CA PHE A 135 8.73 -2.15 -8.69
C PHE A 135 9.23 -0.83 -9.29
N TRP A 136 8.91 0.31 -8.67
CA TRP A 136 9.38 1.62 -9.14
C TRP A 136 10.88 1.81 -8.94
N TYR A 137 11.48 1.14 -7.93
CA TYR A 137 12.93 1.08 -7.79
C TYR A 137 13.58 0.33 -8.96
N ILE A 138 13.03 -0.80 -9.39
CA ILE A 138 13.55 -1.55 -10.55
C ILE A 138 13.55 -0.68 -11.82
N LEU A 139 12.49 0.10 -12.03
CA LEU A 139 12.33 0.89 -13.26
C LEU A 139 13.14 2.19 -13.25
N LEU A 140 13.19 2.89 -12.12
CA LEU A 140 13.67 4.28 -12.05
C LEU A 140 14.66 4.52 -10.90
N GLY A 141 15.14 3.46 -10.23
CA GLY A 141 16.03 3.57 -9.08
C GLY A 141 15.37 4.21 -7.85
N VAL A 142 16.20 4.64 -6.90
CA VAL A 142 15.73 5.32 -5.67
C VAL A 142 14.89 6.56 -5.96
N PRO A 143 15.22 7.41 -6.94
CA PRO A 143 14.35 8.56 -7.28
C PRO A 143 12.93 8.15 -7.64
N GLY A 144 12.78 7.08 -8.42
CA GLY A 144 11.46 6.54 -8.78
C GLY A 144 10.69 5.98 -7.59
N MET A 145 11.37 5.24 -6.71
CA MET A 145 10.79 4.75 -5.45
C MET A 145 10.29 5.91 -4.56
N LEU A 146 11.08 6.98 -4.40
CA LEU A 146 10.70 8.15 -3.62
C LEU A 146 9.53 8.92 -4.26
N ALA A 147 9.54 9.08 -5.59
CA ALA A 147 8.44 9.70 -6.32
C ALA A 147 7.13 8.90 -6.17
N TYR A 148 7.20 7.57 -6.30
CA TYR A 148 6.05 6.71 -6.00
C TYR A 148 5.57 6.90 -4.56
N LYS A 149 6.49 6.96 -3.59
CA LYS A 149 6.11 7.18 -2.19
C LYS A 149 5.44 8.53 -1.96
N MET A 150 5.80 9.57 -2.74
CA MET A 150 5.09 10.86 -2.74
C MET A 150 3.68 10.67 -3.32
N VAL A 151 3.50 9.95 -4.43
CA VAL A 151 2.18 9.65 -5.02
C VAL A 151 1.27 8.96 -4.00
N ASN A 152 1.74 7.87 -3.40
CA ASN A 152 1.00 7.11 -2.40
C ASN A 152 0.67 7.95 -1.14
N THR A 153 1.57 8.85 -0.72
CA THR A 153 1.30 9.76 0.41
C THR A 153 0.27 10.83 0.05
N LEU A 154 0.29 11.33 -1.19
CA LEU A 154 -0.72 12.26 -1.70
C LEU A 154 -2.11 11.63 -1.66
N ASP A 155 -2.27 10.42 -2.19
CA ASP A 155 -3.56 9.72 -2.12
C ASP A 155 -4.02 9.51 -0.67
N SER A 156 -3.16 8.98 0.17
CA SER A 156 -3.46 8.72 1.60
C SER A 156 -3.87 9.98 2.38
N MET A 157 -3.40 11.18 1.98
CA MET A 157 -3.68 12.44 2.70
C MET A 157 -4.83 13.24 2.11
N ILE A 158 -4.97 13.25 0.79
CA ILE A 158 -5.92 14.13 0.08
C ILE A 158 -6.77 13.39 -0.96
N GLY A 159 -6.60 12.07 -1.19
CA GLY A 159 -7.36 11.28 -2.16
C GLY A 159 -8.81 10.99 -1.77
N TYR A 160 -9.24 11.39 -0.57
CA TYR A 160 -10.60 11.14 -0.08
C TYR A 160 -11.67 11.85 -0.89
N ARG A 161 -12.85 11.19 -1.04
CA ARG A 161 -14.02 11.74 -1.76
C ARG A 161 -14.93 12.62 -0.90
N ASN A 162 -14.46 13.10 0.26
CA ASN A 162 -15.20 14.05 1.08
C ASN A 162 -15.24 15.46 0.44
N GLU A 163 -16.09 16.35 0.95
CA GLU A 163 -16.30 17.70 0.41
C GLU A 163 -14.99 18.51 0.31
N ARG A 164 -14.08 18.34 1.27
CA ARG A 164 -12.80 19.06 1.30
C ARG A 164 -11.88 18.64 0.16
N TYR A 165 -11.77 17.34 -0.15
CA TYR A 165 -10.74 16.78 -1.04
C TYR A 165 -11.28 16.29 -2.38
N ARG A 166 -12.60 16.10 -2.55
CA ARG A 166 -13.20 15.56 -3.77
C ARG A 166 -12.70 16.22 -5.06
N ASP A 167 -12.49 17.54 -5.05
CA ASP A 167 -11.98 18.27 -6.20
C ASP A 167 -10.44 18.35 -6.17
N PHE A 168 -9.86 18.77 -5.07
CA PHE A 168 -8.42 19.00 -4.96
C PHE A 168 -7.61 17.70 -5.06
N GLY A 169 -8.02 16.64 -4.39
CA GLY A 169 -7.34 15.34 -4.36
C GLY A 169 -7.64 14.42 -5.54
N CYS A 170 -8.61 14.76 -6.40
CA CYS A 170 -9.07 13.89 -7.48
C CYS A 170 -7.94 13.42 -8.43
N PHE A 171 -6.97 14.29 -8.73
CA PHE A 171 -5.83 13.93 -9.59
C PHE A 171 -4.85 13.03 -8.84
N ALA A 172 -4.59 13.30 -7.56
CA ALA A 172 -3.71 12.48 -6.73
C ALA A 172 -4.21 11.03 -6.63
N ALA A 173 -5.51 10.84 -6.37
CA ALA A 173 -6.13 9.52 -6.33
C ALA A 173 -6.00 8.77 -7.67
N ARG A 174 -6.26 9.44 -8.79
CA ARG A 174 -6.10 8.82 -10.12
C ARG A 174 -4.65 8.51 -10.46
N LEU A 175 -3.71 9.35 -10.04
CA LEU A 175 -2.29 9.12 -10.25
C LEU A 175 -1.82 7.89 -9.47
N ASP A 176 -2.28 7.73 -8.23
CA ASP A 176 -2.04 6.54 -7.42
C ASP A 176 -2.66 5.30 -8.04
N ASP A 177 -3.90 5.38 -8.53
CA ASP A 177 -4.57 4.29 -9.24
C ASP A 177 -3.74 3.80 -10.45
N VAL A 178 -3.15 4.71 -11.23
CA VAL A 178 -2.29 4.37 -12.36
C VAL A 178 -0.95 3.80 -11.90
N ALA A 179 -0.33 4.41 -10.88
CA ALA A 179 0.97 3.98 -10.36
C ALA A 179 0.92 2.58 -9.74
N ASN A 180 -0.22 2.20 -9.16
CA ASN A 180 -0.46 0.89 -8.54
C ASN A 180 -1.07 -0.15 -9.49
N TYR A 181 -1.42 0.20 -10.72
CA TYR A 181 -2.13 -0.72 -11.61
C TYR A 181 -1.36 -2.04 -11.87
N ILE A 182 -0.10 -1.97 -12.24
CA ILE A 182 0.75 -3.15 -12.44
C ILE A 182 1.19 -3.74 -11.08
N PRO A 183 1.70 -2.95 -10.11
CA PRO A 183 2.12 -3.47 -8.81
C PRO A 183 1.06 -4.30 -8.07
N ALA A 184 -0.20 -3.89 -8.06
CA ALA A 184 -1.26 -4.61 -7.37
C ALA A 184 -1.50 -6.01 -7.98
N ARG A 185 -1.47 -6.12 -9.30
CA ARG A 185 -1.61 -7.40 -10.02
C ARG A 185 -0.38 -8.29 -9.82
N LEU A 186 0.79 -7.70 -9.86
CA LEU A 186 2.05 -8.37 -9.53
C LEU A 186 2.02 -8.89 -8.09
N THR A 187 1.52 -8.09 -7.14
CA THR A 187 1.38 -8.50 -5.74
C THR A 187 0.50 -9.74 -5.61
N ALA A 188 -0.69 -9.73 -6.21
CA ALA A 188 -1.58 -10.87 -6.20
C ALA A 188 -0.93 -12.13 -6.80
N PHE A 189 -0.22 -11.98 -7.92
CA PHE A 189 0.51 -13.07 -8.56
C PHE A 189 1.63 -13.63 -7.65
N LEU A 190 2.42 -12.76 -7.03
CA LEU A 190 3.49 -13.17 -6.11
C LEU A 190 2.94 -13.87 -4.86
N MET A 191 1.80 -13.43 -4.31
CA MET A 191 1.13 -14.08 -3.20
C MET A 191 0.69 -15.51 -3.57
N ILE A 192 0.10 -15.69 -4.74
CA ILE A 192 -0.33 -17.00 -5.24
C ILE A 192 0.89 -17.91 -5.48
N LEU A 193 1.95 -17.38 -6.08
CA LEU A 193 3.19 -18.12 -6.33
C LEU A 193 3.85 -18.54 -5.01
N ALA A 194 3.84 -17.65 -4.01
CA ALA A 194 4.42 -17.90 -2.69
C ALA A 194 3.66 -18.96 -1.89
N PHE A 195 2.34 -19.10 -2.12
CA PHE A 195 1.48 -19.97 -1.32
C PHE A 195 0.28 -20.52 -2.12
N PRO A 196 0.50 -21.48 -3.04
CA PRO A 196 -0.53 -21.95 -3.97
C PRO A 196 -1.53 -22.91 -3.31
N ARG A 197 -2.02 -22.60 -2.11
CA ARG A 197 -2.99 -23.42 -1.36
C ARG A 197 -4.32 -23.44 -2.10
N GLY A 198 -4.82 -24.61 -2.43
CA GLY A 198 -6.02 -24.77 -3.22
C GLY A 198 -5.79 -24.84 -4.74
N GLY A 199 -4.52 -24.76 -5.16
CA GLY A 199 -4.09 -24.87 -6.56
C GLY A 199 -3.86 -23.51 -7.22
N PHE A 200 -2.72 -23.36 -7.86
CA PHE A 200 -2.27 -22.12 -8.50
C PHE A 200 -3.31 -21.57 -9.51
N TRP A 201 -3.80 -22.40 -10.42
CA TRP A 201 -4.76 -21.99 -11.44
C TRP A 201 -6.14 -21.62 -10.88
N ASN A 202 -6.57 -22.29 -9.81
CA ASN A 202 -7.82 -21.97 -9.14
C ASN A 202 -7.74 -20.61 -8.45
N LEU A 203 -6.60 -20.28 -7.83
CA LEU A 203 -6.37 -18.99 -7.22
C LEU A 203 -6.29 -17.87 -8.27
N LEU A 204 -5.65 -18.10 -9.42
CA LEU A 204 -5.66 -17.13 -10.52
C LEU A 204 -7.07 -16.85 -11.04
N LYS A 205 -7.90 -17.90 -11.23
CA LYS A 205 -9.30 -17.73 -11.60
C LYS A 205 -10.09 -16.96 -10.54
N PHE A 206 -9.85 -17.25 -9.26
CA PHE A 206 -10.47 -16.55 -8.14
C PHE A 206 -10.12 -15.06 -8.15
N VAL A 207 -8.85 -14.71 -8.31
CA VAL A 207 -8.41 -13.31 -8.43
C VAL A 207 -9.00 -12.64 -9.67
N GLY A 208 -9.09 -13.34 -10.81
CA GLY A 208 -9.76 -12.84 -12.02
C GLY A 208 -11.25 -12.54 -11.81
N MET A 209 -11.93 -13.31 -10.95
CA MET A 209 -13.35 -13.15 -10.63
C MET A 209 -13.61 -12.01 -9.65
N TYR A 210 -12.79 -11.87 -8.61
CA TYR A 210 -13.05 -11.00 -7.48
C TYR A 210 -12.18 -9.74 -7.43
N GLY A 211 -11.02 -9.73 -8.08
CA GLY A 211 -10.03 -8.64 -7.95
C GLY A 211 -10.49 -7.27 -8.44
N ASN A 212 -11.49 -7.22 -9.33
CA ASN A 212 -12.07 -5.98 -9.83
C ASN A 212 -13.35 -5.55 -9.09
N GLN A 213 -13.76 -6.27 -8.05
CA GLN A 213 -14.99 -5.97 -7.30
C GLN A 213 -14.79 -4.94 -6.18
N HIS A 214 -13.59 -4.42 -6.00
CA HIS A 214 -13.28 -3.39 -5.01
C HIS A 214 -13.52 -1.97 -5.58
N ALA A 215 -13.79 -0.99 -4.69
CA ALA A 215 -13.97 0.41 -5.10
C ALA A 215 -12.67 1.04 -5.67
N SER A 216 -11.50 0.61 -5.17
CA SER A 216 -10.20 0.89 -5.80
C SER A 216 -9.96 -0.12 -6.92
N PRO A 217 -9.44 0.30 -8.09
CA PRO A 217 -9.11 -0.61 -9.18
C PRO A 217 -7.91 -1.51 -8.88
N ASN A 218 -7.27 -1.35 -7.74
CA ASN A 218 -6.02 -1.99 -7.34
C ASN A 218 -6.14 -2.87 -6.09
N SER A 219 -6.68 -2.35 -4.99
CA SER A 219 -6.70 -3.03 -3.67
C SER A 219 -7.39 -4.40 -3.70
N GLY A 220 -8.41 -4.56 -4.55
CA GLY A 220 -9.13 -5.83 -4.67
C GLY A 220 -8.29 -7.02 -5.16
N TYR A 221 -7.19 -6.80 -5.89
CA TYR A 221 -6.35 -7.89 -6.40
C TYR A 221 -5.58 -8.61 -5.30
N PRO A 222 -4.78 -7.91 -4.46
CA PRO A 222 -4.09 -8.55 -3.34
C PRO A 222 -5.08 -9.07 -2.27
N GLU A 223 -6.21 -8.38 -2.03
CA GLU A 223 -7.27 -8.87 -1.16
C GLU A 223 -7.88 -10.18 -1.69
N ALA A 224 -8.18 -10.28 -2.99
CA ALA A 224 -8.69 -11.50 -3.61
C ALA A 224 -7.68 -12.65 -3.55
N ALA A 225 -6.39 -12.38 -3.74
CA ALA A 225 -5.35 -13.39 -3.60
C ALA A 225 -5.33 -13.95 -2.17
N LEU A 226 -5.35 -13.07 -1.15
CA LEU A 226 -5.36 -13.51 0.24
C LEU A 226 -6.65 -14.24 0.62
N ALA A 227 -7.82 -13.71 0.21
CA ALA A 227 -9.11 -14.35 0.46
C ALA A 227 -9.18 -15.77 -0.14
N GLY A 228 -8.68 -15.94 -1.36
CA GLY A 228 -8.59 -17.24 -2.02
C GLY A 228 -7.66 -18.22 -1.30
N ILE A 229 -6.47 -17.78 -0.91
CA ILE A 229 -5.49 -18.58 -0.17
C ILE A 229 -6.04 -19.03 1.19
N LEU A 230 -6.72 -18.12 1.91
CA LEU A 230 -7.32 -18.40 3.21
C LEU A 230 -8.66 -19.15 3.09
N ASN A 231 -9.24 -19.23 1.89
CA ASN A 231 -10.61 -19.70 1.67
C ASN A 231 -11.60 -19.00 2.61
N CYS A 232 -11.65 -17.67 2.51
CA CYS A 232 -12.52 -16.80 3.30
C CYS A 232 -13.17 -15.73 2.43
N ARG A 233 -13.91 -14.82 3.05
CA ARG A 233 -14.56 -13.67 2.42
C ARG A 233 -14.12 -12.38 3.09
N PHE A 234 -13.77 -11.37 2.28
CA PHE A 234 -13.52 -9.98 2.68
C PHE A 234 -14.62 -9.05 2.16
N GLY A 235 -14.55 -7.77 2.50
CA GLY A 235 -15.55 -6.78 2.12
C GLY A 235 -16.81 -6.83 2.99
N GLY A 236 -17.90 -6.30 2.45
CA GLY A 236 -19.18 -6.14 3.14
C GLY A 236 -19.44 -4.70 3.58
N PRO A 237 -20.44 -4.46 4.45
CA PRO A 237 -20.77 -3.12 4.92
C PRO A 237 -19.66 -2.57 5.81
N HIS A 238 -19.33 -1.29 5.62
CA HIS A 238 -18.36 -0.56 6.41
C HIS A 238 -18.87 0.82 6.76
N ASN A 239 -18.68 1.27 7.99
CA ASN A 239 -19.02 2.62 8.42
C ASN A 239 -17.83 3.58 8.21
N TYR A 240 -18.06 4.63 7.42
CA TYR A 240 -17.12 5.74 7.22
C TYR A 240 -17.79 7.02 7.71
N PHE A 241 -17.30 7.57 8.84
CA PHE A 241 -17.78 8.86 9.37
C PHE A 241 -19.31 8.95 9.56
N GLY A 242 -19.94 7.84 9.97
CA GLY A 242 -21.39 7.75 10.20
C GLY A 242 -22.24 7.39 8.97
N GLU A 243 -21.61 7.17 7.81
CA GLU A 243 -22.27 6.67 6.61
C GLU A 243 -21.89 5.21 6.36
N GLU A 244 -22.89 4.34 6.14
CA GLU A 244 -22.66 2.95 5.76
C GLU A 244 -22.31 2.89 4.27
N VAL A 245 -21.10 2.42 3.98
CA VAL A 245 -20.61 2.20 2.63
C VAL A 245 -20.52 0.69 2.36
N TRP A 246 -21.32 0.22 1.41
CA TRP A 246 -21.29 -1.15 0.97
C TRP A 246 -20.09 -1.40 0.08
N LYS A 247 -19.19 -2.32 0.49
CA LYS A 247 -18.15 -2.89 -0.36
C LYS A 247 -18.59 -4.27 -0.87
N PRO A 248 -18.49 -4.55 -2.17
CA PRO A 248 -18.75 -5.89 -2.67
C PRO A 248 -17.91 -6.95 -1.92
N TYR A 249 -18.48 -8.11 -1.73
CA TYR A 249 -17.74 -9.20 -1.12
C TYR A 249 -16.70 -9.77 -2.08
N ILE A 250 -15.51 -10.01 -1.56
CA ILE A 250 -14.39 -10.69 -2.21
C ILE A 250 -14.32 -12.11 -1.64
N GLY A 251 -14.79 -13.07 -2.41
CA GLY A 251 -14.94 -14.46 -1.97
C GLY A 251 -16.35 -14.79 -1.48
N SER A 252 -16.64 -16.08 -1.32
CA SER A 252 -17.97 -16.59 -0.98
C SER A 252 -18.06 -17.26 0.40
N ASN A 253 -16.92 -17.66 0.99
CA ASN A 253 -16.90 -18.39 2.26
C ASN A 253 -16.85 -17.43 3.46
N GLY A 254 -18.00 -17.17 4.08
CA GLY A 254 -18.15 -16.29 5.24
C GLY A 254 -17.72 -16.90 6.59
N ARG A 255 -16.77 -17.83 6.59
CA ARG A 255 -16.27 -18.44 7.83
C ARG A 255 -15.56 -17.42 8.73
N LEU A 256 -15.48 -17.73 10.02
CA LEU A 256 -14.77 -16.91 10.98
C LEU A 256 -13.25 -16.98 10.74
N LEU A 257 -12.61 -15.81 10.84
CA LEU A 257 -11.16 -15.67 10.80
C LEU A 257 -10.55 -15.95 12.17
N THR A 258 -9.41 -16.62 12.19
CA THR A 258 -8.70 -17.05 13.38
C THR A 258 -7.28 -16.51 13.43
N THR A 259 -6.61 -16.62 14.56
CA THR A 259 -5.18 -16.30 14.71
C THR A 259 -4.29 -17.16 13.81
N GLU A 260 -4.74 -18.37 13.45
CA GLU A 260 -4.02 -19.20 12.47
C GLU A 260 -4.09 -18.61 11.06
N ASP A 261 -5.21 -18.02 10.66
CA ASP A 261 -5.33 -17.30 9.39
C ASP A 261 -4.37 -16.11 9.33
N MET A 262 -4.20 -15.39 10.42
CA MET A 262 -3.23 -14.31 10.52
C MET A 262 -1.80 -14.83 10.31
N LYS A 263 -1.42 -15.96 10.93
CA LYS A 263 -0.10 -16.57 10.74
C LYS A 263 0.15 -16.95 9.28
N ILE A 264 -0.85 -17.55 8.63
CA ILE A 264 -0.79 -17.89 7.20
C ILE A 264 -0.65 -16.61 6.37
N ALA A 265 -1.46 -15.58 6.61
CA ALA A 265 -1.42 -14.32 5.89
C ALA A 265 -0.04 -13.63 6.02
N VAL A 266 0.53 -13.61 7.21
CA VAL A 266 1.90 -13.10 7.45
C VAL A 266 2.94 -13.93 6.71
N SER A 267 2.79 -15.26 6.67
CA SER A 267 3.70 -16.13 5.90
C SER A 267 3.62 -15.85 4.39
N VAL A 268 2.40 -15.68 3.85
CA VAL A 268 2.18 -15.29 2.44
C VAL A 268 2.86 -13.97 2.13
N ASN A 269 2.64 -12.96 2.99
CA ASN A 269 3.21 -11.62 2.87
C ASN A 269 4.75 -11.67 2.82
N ARG A 270 5.40 -12.35 3.78
CA ARG A 270 6.85 -12.47 3.84
C ARG A 270 7.46 -13.23 2.68
N ARG A 271 6.80 -14.28 2.21
CA ARG A 271 7.29 -15.06 1.06
C ARG A 271 7.15 -14.26 -0.24
N ALA A 272 6.04 -13.55 -0.45
CA ALA A 272 5.85 -12.69 -1.61
C ALA A 272 6.89 -11.54 -1.63
N GLU A 273 7.13 -10.90 -0.48
CA GLU A 273 8.21 -9.92 -0.29
C GLU A 273 9.59 -10.53 -0.66
N GLY A 274 9.90 -11.73 -0.16
CA GLY A 274 11.15 -12.43 -0.47
C GLY A 274 11.33 -12.73 -1.96
N ILE A 275 10.26 -13.18 -2.64
CA ILE A 275 10.30 -13.40 -4.10
C ILE A 275 10.57 -12.09 -4.84
N MET A 276 9.92 -10.99 -4.45
CA MET A 276 10.15 -9.67 -5.06
C MET A 276 11.60 -9.20 -4.87
N ILE A 277 12.19 -9.42 -3.70
CA ILE A 277 13.60 -9.09 -3.44
C ILE A 277 14.52 -9.94 -4.33
N ILE A 278 14.23 -11.21 -4.53
CA ILE A 278 15.01 -12.08 -5.44
C ILE A 278 14.91 -11.55 -6.88
N ILE A 279 13.70 -11.19 -7.35
CA ILE A 279 13.52 -10.58 -8.67
C ILE A 279 14.34 -9.30 -8.81
N LEU A 280 14.32 -8.44 -7.80
CA LEU A 280 15.10 -7.21 -7.76
C LEU A 280 16.62 -7.50 -7.90
N ILE A 281 17.16 -8.42 -7.10
CA ILE A 281 18.58 -8.79 -7.14
C ILE A 281 18.96 -9.32 -8.52
N ILE A 282 18.17 -10.24 -9.08
CA ILE A 282 18.41 -10.79 -10.42
C ILE A 282 18.42 -9.67 -11.47
N THR A 283 17.41 -8.78 -11.43
CA THR A 283 17.31 -7.68 -12.40
C THR A 283 18.52 -6.75 -12.33
N ILE A 284 18.93 -6.33 -11.13
CA ILE A 284 20.09 -5.45 -10.95
C ILE A 284 21.37 -6.14 -11.44
N THR A 285 21.56 -7.44 -11.11
CA THR A 285 22.75 -8.20 -11.54
C THR A 285 22.81 -8.33 -13.05
N LEU A 286 21.67 -8.63 -13.70
CA LEU A 286 21.62 -8.72 -15.16
C LEU A 286 21.92 -7.35 -15.82
N VAL A 287 21.31 -6.27 -15.33
CA VAL A 287 21.58 -4.92 -15.86
C VAL A 287 23.07 -4.56 -15.68
N SER A 288 23.68 -4.85 -14.55
CA SER A 288 25.12 -4.58 -14.32
C SER A 288 26.06 -5.44 -15.15
N PHE A 289 25.59 -6.57 -15.69
CA PHE A 289 26.38 -7.42 -16.58
C PHE A 289 26.36 -6.95 -18.05
N PHE A 290 25.29 -6.26 -18.48
CA PHE A 290 25.12 -5.81 -19.85
C PHE A 290 25.47 -4.32 -20.09
N ILE A 291 25.74 -3.57 -19.01
CA ILE A 291 26.20 -2.16 -19.08
C ILE A 291 27.66 -2.07 -18.56
#